data_c10490f34943f30260697c3fc05c8351
#
_entry.id   c10490f34943f30260697c3fc05c8351
#
_cell.length_a   1.000
_cell.length_b   1.000
_cell.length_c   1.000
_cell.angle_alpha   90.00
_cell.angle_beta   90.00
_cell.angle_gamma   90.00
#
_symmetry.space_group_name_H-M   'P 1'
#
loop_
_entity.id
_entity.type
_entity.pdbx_description
1 polymer ?
#
loop_
_entity_poly.entity_id
_entity_poly.type
_entity_poly.pdbx_seq_one_letter_code
_entity_poly.pdbx_strand_id
1 'polypeptide(L)'
;MDTSRPTTEQTPSPSIIEQVRDHAIAGAIFGSACNFVEGAWKSPSGSRLSGGVLAVPKNARSIGSCAAWFGVVQSIRCAVTHVSPEYPFESTVAWGVTDALFSMHRGPRAAARSGLMGAAIGVAFDMAEHSIKRFLASRPPREDDRRIPSQSAACPAGIPDATRRRV
;
A
#
# COMPACT_ATOMS: atom_id res chain seq x y z
N MET A 1 10.91 5.61 48.47
CA MET A 1 10.72 6.43 47.27
C MET A 1 10.70 5.45 46.08
N ASP A 2 9.51 5.05 45.75
CA ASP A 2 9.24 4.01 44.73
C ASP A 2 8.97 4.72 43.42
N THR A 3 9.93 4.67 42.50
CA THR A 3 9.82 5.26 41.16
C THR A 3 9.24 4.24 40.25
N SER A 4 7.91 4.11 40.25
CA SER A 4 7.15 3.33 39.27
C SER A 4 7.39 3.94 37.87
N ARG A 5 8.29 3.33 37.10
CA ARG A 5 8.46 3.62 35.66
C ARG A 5 7.15 3.29 34.96
N PRO A 6 6.56 4.21 34.19
CA PRO A 6 5.43 3.87 33.35
C PRO A 6 5.90 2.84 32.33
N THR A 7 5.32 1.65 32.39
CA THR A 7 5.48 0.62 31.35
C THR A 7 4.89 1.18 30.06
N THR A 8 5.73 1.56 29.13
CA THR A 8 5.32 1.95 27.79
C THR A 8 4.67 0.71 27.16
N GLU A 9 3.37 0.75 27.06
CA GLU A 9 2.54 -0.27 26.43
C GLU A 9 2.98 -0.35 24.95
N GLN A 10 3.85 -1.31 24.64
CA GLN A 10 4.27 -1.60 23.29
C GLN A 10 3.05 -2.13 22.54
N THR A 11 2.41 -1.27 21.75
CA THR A 11 1.37 -1.69 20.81
C THR A 11 1.97 -2.76 19.90
N PRO A 12 1.41 -3.99 19.88
CA PRO A 12 1.96 -5.06 19.07
C PRO A 12 1.99 -4.63 17.59
N SER A 13 3.13 -4.83 16.92
CA SER A 13 3.25 -4.52 15.49
C SER A 13 2.20 -5.33 14.72
N PRO A 14 1.45 -4.70 13.78
CA PRO A 14 0.39 -5.37 13.04
C PRO A 14 0.96 -6.58 12.28
N SER A 15 0.23 -7.69 12.30
CA SER A 15 0.62 -8.88 11.57
C SER A 15 0.65 -8.60 10.05
N ILE A 16 1.45 -9.35 9.29
CA ILE A 16 1.51 -9.22 7.81
C ILE A 16 0.10 -9.35 7.21
N ILE A 17 -0.71 -10.25 7.77
CA ILE A 17 -2.09 -10.47 7.30
C ILE A 17 -2.95 -9.21 7.51
N GLU A 18 -2.81 -8.54 8.65
CA GLU A 18 -3.53 -7.28 8.92
C GLU A 18 -3.11 -6.19 7.97
N GLN A 19 -1.81 -6.04 7.70
CA GLN A 19 -1.31 -5.06 6.74
C GLN A 19 -1.84 -5.32 5.33
N VAL A 20 -1.81 -6.57 4.86
CA VAL A 20 -2.33 -6.95 3.54
C VAL A 20 -3.84 -6.70 3.45
N ARG A 21 -4.59 -7.03 4.51
CA ARG A 21 -6.03 -6.76 4.60
C ARG A 21 -6.32 -5.26 4.51
N ASP A 22 -5.61 -4.45 5.27
CA ASP A 22 -5.84 -3.01 5.33
C ASP A 22 -5.52 -2.34 3.98
N HIS A 23 -4.48 -2.80 3.29
CA HIS A 23 -4.18 -2.34 1.93
C HIS A 23 -5.21 -2.82 0.90
N ALA A 24 -5.74 -4.03 1.04
CA ALA A 24 -6.83 -4.50 0.20
C ALA A 24 -8.11 -3.68 0.40
N ILE A 25 -8.43 -3.31 1.65
CA ILE A 25 -9.55 -2.41 1.97
C ILE A 25 -9.31 -1.02 1.35
N ALA A 26 -8.11 -0.47 1.48
CA ALA A 26 -7.75 0.80 0.85
C ALA A 26 -7.90 0.73 -0.69
N GLY A 27 -7.49 -0.38 -1.30
CA GLY A 27 -7.69 -0.65 -2.72
C GLY A 27 -9.16 -0.71 -3.12
N ALA A 28 -10.02 -1.33 -2.29
CA ALA A 28 -11.46 -1.35 -2.53
C ALA A 28 -12.09 0.04 -2.45
N ILE A 29 -11.69 0.86 -1.46
CA ILE A 29 -12.13 2.24 -1.31
C ILE A 29 -11.69 3.07 -2.51
N PHE A 30 -10.43 2.97 -2.92
CA PHE A 30 -9.89 3.67 -4.08
C PHE A 30 -10.61 3.27 -5.37
N GLY A 31 -10.79 1.96 -5.61
CA GLY A 31 -11.53 1.44 -6.76
C GLY A 31 -12.99 1.92 -6.78
N SER A 32 -13.63 1.99 -5.63
CA SER A 32 -14.99 2.53 -5.49
C SER A 32 -15.06 4.01 -5.84
N ALA A 33 -14.09 4.80 -5.33
CA ALA A 33 -14.00 6.23 -5.62
C ALA A 33 -13.78 6.50 -7.13
N CYS A 34 -12.89 5.76 -7.77
CA CYS A 34 -12.64 5.88 -9.21
C CYS A 34 -13.89 5.54 -10.03
N ASN A 35 -14.59 4.45 -9.70
CA ASN A 35 -15.83 4.06 -10.39
C ASN A 35 -16.97 5.06 -10.13
N PHE A 36 -17.03 5.64 -8.93
CA PHE A 36 -17.98 6.70 -8.62
C PHE A 36 -17.74 7.94 -9.47
N VAL A 37 -16.50 8.43 -9.54
CA VAL A 37 -16.13 9.60 -10.33
C VAL A 37 -16.42 9.35 -11.83
N GLU A 38 -16.03 8.18 -12.34
CA GLU A 38 -16.31 7.80 -13.73
C GLU A 38 -17.81 7.75 -14.03
N GLY A 39 -18.61 7.17 -13.12
CA GLY A 39 -20.06 7.12 -13.24
C GLY A 39 -20.71 8.49 -13.18
N ALA A 40 -20.24 9.37 -12.28
CA ALA A 40 -20.70 10.73 -12.18
C ALA A 40 -20.34 11.57 -13.42
N TRP A 41 -19.14 11.34 -13.97
CA TRP A 41 -18.68 12.05 -15.18
C TRP A 41 -19.47 11.66 -16.44
N LYS A 42 -19.80 10.39 -16.59
CA LYS A 42 -20.57 9.87 -17.74
C LYS A 42 -22.06 10.14 -17.66
N SER A 43 -22.57 10.59 -16.50
CA SER A 43 -23.98 10.87 -16.31
C SER A 43 -24.36 12.27 -16.78
N PRO A 44 -25.57 12.46 -17.33
CA PRO A 44 -26.06 13.77 -17.78
C PRO A 44 -26.18 14.75 -16.62
N SER A 45 -26.08 16.04 -16.94
CA SER A 45 -26.20 17.14 -15.96
C SER A 45 -27.56 17.06 -15.25
N GLY A 46 -27.53 16.89 -13.93
CA GLY A 46 -28.74 16.73 -13.08
C GLY A 46 -28.85 15.36 -12.38
N SER A 47 -28.18 14.29 -12.88
CA SER A 47 -28.21 12.95 -12.26
C SER A 47 -26.82 12.43 -11.92
N ARG A 48 -25.81 13.29 -11.81
CA ARG A 48 -24.40 12.90 -11.60
C ARG A 48 -24.17 12.10 -10.33
N LEU A 49 -24.81 12.48 -9.23
CA LEU A 49 -24.67 11.75 -7.96
C LEU A 49 -25.29 10.35 -8.05
N SER A 50 -26.50 10.23 -8.60
CA SER A 50 -27.14 8.93 -8.76
C SER A 50 -26.39 8.02 -9.72
N GLY A 51 -25.84 8.58 -10.82
CA GLY A 51 -24.99 7.84 -11.76
C GLY A 51 -23.70 7.34 -11.12
N GLY A 52 -23.06 8.15 -10.26
CA GLY A 52 -21.90 7.73 -9.49
C GLY A 52 -22.21 6.61 -8.51
N VAL A 53 -23.27 6.73 -7.72
CA VAL A 53 -23.70 5.71 -6.74
C VAL A 53 -24.05 4.38 -7.43
N LEU A 54 -24.77 4.41 -8.56
CA LEU A 54 -25.14 3.21 -9.30
C LEU A 54 -23.95 2.55 -10.04
N ALA A 55 -22.91 3.30 -10.36
CA ALA A 55 -21.72 2.77 -11.01
C ALA A 55 -20.91 1.84 -10.09
N VAL A 56 -20.90 2.09 -8.77
CA VAL A 56 -20.13 1.31 -7.80
C VAL A 56 -20.56 -0.17 -7.77
N PRO A 57 -21.83 -0.53 -7.51
CA PRO A 57 -22.24 -1.93 -7.48
C PRO A 57 -22.17 -2.59 -8.89
N LYS A 58 -22.40 -1.82 -9.94
CA LYS A 58 -22.32 -2.32 -11.32
C LYS A 58 -20.90 -2.75 -11.68
N ASN A 59 -19.89 -2.09 -11.12
CA ASN A 59 -18.48 -2.36 -11.36
C ASN A 59 -17.78 -3.10 -10.20
N ALA A 60 -18.52 -3.86 -9.39
CA ALA A 60 -17.99 -4.58 -8.21
C ALA A 60 -16.77 -5.47 -8.57
N ARG A 61 -16.74 -6.06 -9.77
CA ARG A 61 -15.60 -6.85 -10.26
C ARG A 61 -14.33 -5.99 -10.42
N SER A 62 -14.45 -4.77 -10.90
CA SER A 62 -13.33 -3.83 -11.04
C SER A 62 -12.81 -3.43 -9.65
N ILE A 63 -13.70 -3.18 -8.70
CA ILE A 63 -13.35 -2.84 -7.32
C ILE A 63 -12.63 -4.01 -6.64
N GLY A 64 -13.13 -5.24 -6.82
CA GLY A 64 -12.46 -6.44 -6.31
C GLY A 64 -11.07 -6.66 -6.92
N SER A 65 -10.91 -6.35 -8.20
CA SER A 65 -9.60 -6.40 -8.88
C SER A 65 -8.63 -5.36 -8.29
N CYS A 66 -9.08 -4.14 -8.02
CA CYS A 66 -8.28 -3.12 -7.33
C CYS A 66 -7.86 -3.58 -5.92
N ALA A 67 -8.80 -4.11 -5.14
CA ALA A 67 -8.51 -4.62 -3.81
C ALA A 67 -7.45 -5.73 -3.84
N ALA A 68 -7.60 -6.70 -4.76
CA ALA A 68 -6.63 -7.78 -4.94
C ALA A 68 -5.27 -7.25 -5.37
N TRP A 69 -5.24 -6.27 -6.29
CA TRP A 69 -4.00 -5.65 -6.77
C TRP A 69 -3.23 -4.99 -5.63
N PHE A 70 -3.89 -4.16 -4.80
CA PHE A 70 -3.27 -3.51 -3.65
C PHE A 70 -2.79 -4.53 -2.60
N GLY A 71 -3.55 -5.59 -2.36
CA GLY A 71 -3.15 -6.69 -1.46
C GLY A 71 -1.88 -7.40 -1.95
N VAL A 72 -1.77 -7.67 -3.27
CA VAL A 72 -0.59 -8.30 -3.88
C VAL A 72 0.62 -7.36 -3.80
N VAL A 73 0.46 -6.07 -4.12
CA VAL A 73 1.53 -5.07 -3.99
C VAL A 73 2.10 -5.08 -2.58
N GLN A 74 1.24 -5.04 -1.56
CA GLN A 74 1.68 -5.04 -0.17
C GLN A 74 2.38 -6.34 0.22
N SER A 75 1.89 -7.49 -0.25
CA SER A 75 2.53 -8.78 0.01
C SER A 75 3.95 -8.84 -0.58
N ILE A 76 4.13 -8.32 -1.80
CA ILE A 76 5.45 -8.27 -2.45
C ILE A 76 6.36 -7.28 -1.72
N ARG A 77 5.85 -6.09 -1.32
CA ARG A 77 6.63 -5.14 -0.51
C ARG A 77 7.13 -5.79 0.77
N CYS A 78 6.25 -6.44 1.53
CA CYS A 78 6.66 -7.16 2.74
C CYS A 78 7.73 -8.22 2.44
N ALA A 79 7.60 -8.98 1.35
CA ALA A 79 8.59 -9.98 0.97
C ALA A 79 9.96 -9.35 0.63
N VAL A 80 9.95 -8.24 -0.12
CA VAL A 80 11.19 -7.51 -0.48
C VAL A 80 11.86 -6.95 0.77
N THR A 81 11.11 -6.33 1.67
CA THR A 81 11.65 -5.77 2.93
C THR A 81 12.22 -6.87 3.84
N HIS A 82 11.63 -8.07 3.83
CA HIS A 82 12.18 -9.21 4.58
C HIS A 82 13.53 -9.71 4.03
N VAL A 83 13.69 -9.70 2.71
CA VAL A 83 14.93 -10.16 2.05
C VAL A 83 16.01 -9.09 2.08
N SER A 84 15.65 -7.83 1.92
CA SER A 84 16.56 -6.70 1.82
C SER A 84 15.98 -5.46 2.50
N PRO A 85 16.14 -5.33 3.83
CA PRO A 85 15.49 -4.25 4.60
C PRO A 85 15.98 -2.84 4.24
N GLU A 86 17.14 -2.71 3.60
CA GLU A 86 17.72 -1.42 3.18
C GLU A 86 17.47 -1.09 1.70
N TYR A 87 16.64 -1.88 1.02
CA TYR A 87 16.44 -1.67 -0.42
C TYR A 87 15.54 -0.44 -0.68
N PRO A 88 16.07 0.61 -1.34
CA PRO A 88 15.37 1.89 -1.47
C PRO A 88 14.24 1.89 -2.51
N PHE A 89 14.10 0.85 -3.34
CA PHE A 89 13.14 0.76 -4.44
C PHE A 89 12.14 -0.39 -4.26
N GLU A 90 11.70 -0.63 -3.03
CA GLU A 90 10.75 -1.71 -2.73
C GLU A 90 9.40 -1.52 -3.45
N SER A 91 8.93 -0.27 -3.57
CA SER A 91 7.69 0.04 -4.29
C SER A 91 7.83 -0.23 -5.78
N THR A 92 8.97 0.15 -6.38
CA THR A 92 9.26 -0.08 -7.80
C THR A 92 9.13 -1.58 -8.15
N VAL A 93 9.75 -2.44 -7.35
CA VAL A 93 9.69 -3.90 -7.56
C VAL A 93 8.26 -4.41 -7.37
N ALA A 94 7.60 -4.00 -6.29
CA ALA A 94 6.26 -4.46 -5.97
C ALA A 94 5.24 -4.09 -7.06
N TRP A 95 5.25 -2.84 -7.53
CA TRP A 95 4.36 -2.38 -8.59
C TRP A 95 4.66 -3.08 -9.92
N GLY A 96 5.94 -3.15 -10.33
CA GLY A 96 6.34 -3.79 -11.57
C GLY A 96 5.97 -5.26 -11.64
N VAL A 97 6.26 -6.02 -10.57
CA VAL A 97 5.91 -7.44 -10.50
C VAL A 97 4.40 -7.65 -10.46
N THR A 98 3.66 -6.85 -9.69
CA THR A 98 2.20 -6.96 -9.62
C THR A 98 1.57 -6.71 -10.98
N ASP A 99 1.95 -5.65 -11.69
CA ASP A 99 1.40 -5.32 -13.01
C ASP A 99 1.76 -6.38 -14.06
N ALA A 100 2.96 -6.94 -13.99
CA ALA A 100 3.35 -8.06 -14.83
C ALA A 100 2.47 -9.29 -14.58
N LEU A 101 2.26 -9.66 -13.32
CA LEU A 101 1.42 -10.79 -12.91
C LEU A 101 -0.02 -10.63 -13.40
N PHE A 102 -0.64 -9.46 -13.18
CA PHE A 102 -2.01 -9.20 -13.62
C PHE A 102 -2.17 -9.17 -15.15
N SER A 103 -1.09 -8.92 -15.87
CA SER A 103 -1.08 -8.87 -17.34
C SER A 103 -0.62 -10.17 -18.02
N MET A 104 -0.17 -11.18 -17.27
CA MET A 104 0.35 -12.45 -17.82
C MET A 104 -0.65 -13.17 -18.72
N HIS A 105 -1.96 -13.07 -18.41
CA HIS A 105 -3.03 -13.69 -19.21
C HIS A 105 -3.13 -13.12 -20.63
N ARG A 106 -2.55 -11.94 -20.90
CA ARG A 106 -2.49 -11.28 -22.21
C ARG A 106 -1.24 -11.66 -23.01
N GLY A 107 -0.37 -12.47 -22.43
CA GLY A 107 0.88 -12.92 -23.04
C GLY A 107 2.14 -12.21 -22.51
N PRO A 108 3.33 -12.78 -22.76
CA PRO A 108 4.58 -12.35 -22.14
C PRO A 108 4.99 -10.93 -22.53
N ARG A 109 4.72 -10.50 -23.75
CA ARG A 109 5.03 -9.13 -24.21
C ARG A 109 4.16 -8.10 -23.51
N ALA A 110 2.87 -8.41 -23.28
CA ALA A 110 1.96 -7.53 -22.55
C ALA A 110 2.36 -7.45 -21.08
N ALA A 111 2.73 -8.57 -20.46
CA ALA A 111 3.22 -8.62 -19.09
C ALA A 111 4.49 -7.78 -18.90
N ALA A 112 5.47 -7.91 -19.80
CA ALA A 112 6.70 -7.11 -19.74
C ALA A 112 6.42 -5.61 -19.86
N ARG A 113 5.56 -5.21 -20.81
CA ARG A 113 5.19 -3.79 -21.00
C ARG A 113 4.45 -3.23 -19.78
N SER A 114 3.50 -3.99 -19.24
CA SER A 114 2.74 -3.59 -18.06
C SER A 114 3.65 -3.49 -16.82
N GLY A 115 4.53 -4.48 -16.61
CA GLY A 115 5.50 -4.46 -15.52
C GLY A 115 6.45 -3.27 -15.58
N LEU A 116 6.93 -2.89 -16.78
CA LEU A 116 7.75 -1.69 -16.95
C LEU A 116 6.98 -0.42 -16.63
N MET A 117 5.71 -0.33 -17.02
CA MET A 117 4.86 0.82 -16.66
C MET A 117 4.63 0.89 -15.15
N GLY A 118 4.31 -0.23 -14.52
CA GLY A 118 4.18 -0.31 -13.07
C GLY A 118 5.47 0.07 -12.33
N ALA A 119 6.61 -0.43 -12.79
CA ALA A 119 7.91 -0.05 -12.23
C ALA A 119 8.19 1.44 -12.37
N ALA A 120 7.89 2.06 -13.52
CA ALA A 120 8.06 3.50 -13.71
C ALA A 120 7.19 4.33 -12.75
N ILE A 121 5.95 3.90 -12.52
CA ILE A 121 5.06 4.52 -11.53
C ILE A 121 5.61 4.32 -10.13
N GLY A 122 6.09 3.11 -9.79
CA GLY A 122 6.74 2.81 -8.52
C GLY A 122 7.92 3.71 -8.23
N VAL A 123 8.81 3.93 -9.21
CA VAL A 123 9.94 4.89 -9.09
C VAL A 123 9.43 6.30 -8.79
N ALA A 124 8.36 6.75 -9.46
CA ALA A 124 7.80 8.07 -9.21
C ALA A 124 7.28 8.20 -7.77
N PHE A 125 6.65 7.15 -7.23
CA PHE A 125 6.21 7.11 -5.83
C PHE A 125 7.39 7.11 -4.86
N ASP A 126 8.42 6.29 -5.09
CA ASP A 126 9.62 6.23 -4.24
C ASP A 126 10.33 7.61 -4.22
N MET A 127 10.44 8.27 -5.38
CA MET A 127 11.00 9.62 -5.49
C MET A 127 10.15 10.67 -4.77
N ALA A 128 8.82 10.59 -4.89
CA ALA A 128 7.90 11.49 -4.20
C ALA A 128 8.00 11.32 -2.68
N GLU A 129 8.00 10.09 -2.19
CA GLU A 129 8.14 9.77 -0.76
C GLU A 129 9.47 10.30 -0.21
N HIS A 130 10.57 10.08 -0.94
CA HIS A 130 11.88 10.59 -0.56
C HIS A 130 11.92 12.12 -0.50
N SER A 131 11.30 12.79 -1.47
CA SER A 131 11.20 14.25 -1.53
C SER A 131 10.36 14.81 -0.38
N ILE A 132 9.23 14.16 -0.06
CA ILE A 132 8.36 14.54 1.06
C ILE A 132 9.09 14.37 2.39
N LYS A 133 9.78 13.23 2.60
CA LYS A 133 10.59 13.00 3.81
C LYS A 133 11.67 14.07 3.99
N ARG A 134 12.38 14.45 2.93
CA ARG A 134 13.35 15.53 2.95
C ARG A 134 12.72 16.88 3.28
N PHE A 135 11.57 17.18 2.69
CA PHE A 135 10.85 18.44 2.94
C PHE A 135 10.33 18.53 4.37
N LEU A 136 9.82 17.43 4.92
CA LEU A 136 9.37 17.37 6.32
C LEU A 136 10.56 17.47 7.29
N ALA A 137 11.69 16.82 6.99
CA ALA A 137 12.90 16.91 7.80
C ALA A 137 13.53 18.31 7.81
N SER A 138 13.30 19.13 6.78
CA SER A 138 13.78 20.52 6.71
C SER A 138 12.86 21.50 7.46
N ARG A 139 11.68 21.10 7.92
CA ARG A 139 10.82 21.93 8.76
C ARG A 139 11.22 21.81 10.22
N PRO A 140 11.33 22.94 10.98
CA PRO A 140 11.53 22.86 12.42
C PRO A 140 10.36 22.06 13.04
N PRO A 141 10.66 21.20 14.03
CA PRO A 141 9.65 20.36 14.67
C PRO A 141 8.54 21.24 15.27
N ARG A 142 7.33 21.10 14.76
CA ARG A 142 6.16 21.72 15.37
C ARG A 142 5.83 20.92 16.63
N GLU A 143 5.66 21.57 17.75
CA GLU A 143 5.43 20.94 19.06
C GLU A 143 4.22 19.97 19.07
N ASP A 144 3.30 20.13 18.14
CA ASP A 144 2.13 19.25 17.95
C ASP A 144 2.46 17.89 17.29
N ASP A 145 3.59 17.77 16.57
CA ASP A 145 3.97 16.51 15.89
C ASP A 145 4.45 15.40 16.85
N ARG A 146 4.67 15.74 18.13
CA ARG A 146 5.03 14.75 19.15
C ARG A 146 3.89 13.81 19.55
N ARG A 147 2.65 14.06 19.10
CA ARG A 147 1.47 13.28 19.50
C ARG A 147 0.99 12.26 18.44
N ILE A 148 1.51 12.29 17.23
CA ILE A 148 1.15 11.31 16.21
C ILE A 148 2.29 10.30 16.10
N PRO A 149 2.13 9.06 16.60
CA PRO A 149 3.10 8.03 16.32
C PRO A 149 3.13 7.83 14.80
N SER A 150 4.29 8.07 14.20
CA SER A 150 4.50 7.80 12.78
C SER A 150 4.21 6.31 12.52
N GLN A 151 3.04 6.04 11.97
CA GLN A 151 2.72 4.75 11.38
C GLN A 151 3.54 4.63 10.07
N SER A 152 4.85 4.57 10.22
CA SER A 152 5.69 3.97 9.21
C SER A 152 5.28 2.50 9.17
N ALA A 153 4.58 2.10 8.11
CA ALA A 153 4.20 0.72 7.86
C ALA A 153 5.44 -0.12 7.54
N ALA A 154 6.36 -0.20 8.49
CA ALA A 154 7.45 -1.15 8.45
C ALA A 154 6.84 -2.53 8.64
N CYS A 155 7.01 -3.42 7.68
CA CYS A 155 6.72 -4.84 7.86
C CYS A 155 7.43 -5.32 9.14
N PRO A 156 6.74 -6.01 10.05
CA PRO A 156 7.34 -6.48 11.30
C PRO A 156 8.52 -7.41 10.97
N ALA A 157 9.72 -6.96 11.26
CA ALA A 157 10.91 -7.79 11.22
C ALA A 157 10.82 -8.79 12.39
N GLY A 158 10.50 -10.04 12.10
CA GLY A 158 10.60 -11.08 13.11
C GLY A 158 9.55 -12.17 13.04
N ILE A 159 9.77 -13.14 12.18
CA ILE A 159 9.36 -14.51 12.50
C ILE A 159 10.38 -14.98 13.53
N PRO A 160 10.01 -15.33 14.78
CA PRO A 160 10.96 -15.89 15.74
C PRO A 160 11.52 -17.20 15.13
N ASP A 161 12.84 -17.23 14.99
CA ASP A 161 13.60 -18.39 14.52
C ASP A 161 13.43 -19.57 15.52
N ALA A 162 12.33 -20.29 15.37
CA ALA A 162 12.02 -21.48 16.16
C ALA A 162 12.88 -22.70 15.76
N THR A 163 13.76 -22.56 14.76
CA THR A 163 14.57 -23.68 14.22
C THR A 163 16.00 -23.72 14.73
N ARG A 164 16.45 -22.79 15.59
CA ARG A 164 17.85 -22.76 16.04
C ARG A 164 18.14 -23.48 17.36
N ARG A 165 17.32 -24.44 17.77
CA ARG A 165 17.62 -25.33 18.89
C ARG A 165 17.50 -26.78 18.46
N ARG A 166 18.46 -27.32 17.70
CA ARG A 166 18.89 -28.73 17.72
C ARG A 166 20.13 -28.89 16.83
N VAL A 167 21.29 -28.69 17.39
CA VAL A 167 22.49 -29.50 17.22
C VAL A 167 23.26 -29.44 18.54
#